data_13c1712ed4b3d78d4f1616cb94f60bb0
#
_entry.id   13c1712ed4b3d78d4f1616cb94f60bb0
#
_cell.length_a   1.000
_cell.length_b   1.000
_cell.length_c   1.000
_cell.angle_alpha   90.00
_cell.angle_beta   90.00
_cell.angle_gamma   90.00
#
_symmetry.space_group_name_H-M   'P 1'
#
loop_
_entity.id
_entity.type
_entity.pdbx_description
1 polymer ?
#
loop_
_entity_poly.entity_id
_entity_poly.type
_entity_poly.pdbx_seq_one_letter_code
_entity_poly.pdbx_strand_id
1 'polypeptide(L)'
;DPYSDIGLVSAQGGEITNLTNTGYFDSDPEWVLDGNALLFCTDRYGMRSHASWGSLEDVMIIFLNRKSYEEYRMSKEEYEIYKEAEKKAKEEQKKQDEEAKKDEKSADKKDDKKEASKDSAKKEDIVIELDNIDERIVRLTPYSGTMSGYTLDKEGTSLYYIISYESSYDMWQLNLRDRSNKVIQKGIGSGSFAWDKKRENMFLLGGSMRKFKGGTGSPTSISARCEMRLDREAEREYMFDRIYRQEKERFYHKDMHGVNWEAMCDNYARFLPHINNNFDFAEMTSELLGELNVSHT
;
A
#
# COMPACT_ATOMS: atom_id res chain seq x y z
N ASP A 1 -14.81 16.60 3.92
CA ASP A 1 -14.83 16.26 2.50
C ASP A 1 -15.02 14.75 2.37
N PRO A 2 -15.96 14.25 1.57
CA PRO A 2 -16.17 12.82 1.42
C PRO A 2 -15.08 12.14 0.57
N TYR A 3 -14.28 12.90 -0.16
CA TYR A 3 -13.20 12.38 -1.02
C TYR A 3 -11.87 12.33 -0.28
N SER A 4 -11.00 11.40 -0.67
CA SER A 4 -9.66 11.26 -0.13
C SER A 4 -8.61 11.68 -1.16
N ASP A 5 -7.59 12.38 -0.69
CA ASP A 5 -6.43 12.79 -1.48
C ASP A 5 -5.13 12.18 -0.89
N ILE A 6 -4.10 12.11 -1.72
CA ILE A 6 -2.76 11.72 -1.26
C ILE A 6 -2.07 12.93 -0.65
N GLY A 7 -1.75 12.84 0.64
CA GLY A 7 -1.04 13.87 1.38
C GLY A 7 0.38 13.49 1.72
N LEU A 8 1.26 14.48 1.78
CA LEU A 8 2.66 14.34 2.19
C LEU A 8 2.89 15.15 3.46
N VAL A 9 3.53 14.54 4.46
CA VAL A 9 3.91 15.19 5.72
C VAL A 9 5.33 14.79 6.11
N SER A 10 6.07 15.70 6.76
CA SER A 10 7.39 15.39 7.31
C SER A 10 7.30 14.29 8.39
N ALA A 11 8.31 13.43 8.48
CA ALA A 11 8.41 12.43 9.56
C ALA A 11 8.44 13.05 10.96
N GLN A 12 8.77 14.33 11.07
CA GLN A 12 8.74 15.12 12.30
C GLN A 12 7.38 15.78 12.55
N GLY A 13 6.40 15.54 11.68
CA GLY A 13 5.11 16.21 11.71
C GLY A 13 5.14 17.58 11.01
N GLY A 14 4.05 18.32 11.13
CA GLY A 14 3.91 19.66 10.53
C GLY A 14 2.72 19.73 9.58
N GLU A 15 2.77 20.68 8.66
CA GLU A 15 1.73 20.88 7.65
C GLU A 15 1.66 19.73 6.65
N ILE A 16 0.46 19.33 6.29
CA ILE A 16 0.22 18.30 5.26
C ILE A 16 0.12 19.01 3.91
N THR A 17 0.97 18.61 2.97
CA THR A 17 0.88 19.04 1.58
C THR A 17 -0.01 18.07 0.81
N ASN A 18 -1.14 18.53 0.25
CA ASN A 18 -1.98 17.74 -0.62
C ASN A 18 -1.32 17.60 -2.00
N LEU A 19 -1.07 16.38 -2.45
CA LEU A 19 -0.38 16.10 -3.72
C LEU A 19 -1.32 15.92 -4.91
N THR A 20 -2.52 15.39 -4.68
CA THR A 20 -3.47 15.09 -5.76
C THR A 20 -4.53 16.16 -5.92
N ASN A 21 -5.07 16.68 -4.83
CA ASN A 21 -6.07 17.75 -4.77
C ASN A 21 -7.20 17.56 -5.79
N THR A 22 -7.84 16.39 -5.75
CA THR A 22 -8.87 15.98 -6.72
C THR A 22 -10.24 15.84 -6.05
N GLY A 23 -11.31 15.75 -6.83
CA GLY A 23 -12.64 15.40 -6.35
C GLY A 23 -12.93 13.91 -6.51
N TYR A 24 -11.93 13.05 -6.36
CA TYR A 24 -11.99 11.60 -6.52
C TYR A 24 -11.48 10.91 -5.27
N PHE A 25 -11.65 9.57 -5.20
CA PHE A 25 -11.06 8.77 -4.13
C PHE A 25 -9.66 8.34 -4.56
N ASP A 26 -8.64 9.01 -4.01
CA ASP A 26 -7.24 8.65 -4.16
C ASP A 26 -6.78 7.96 -2.88
N SER A 27 -6.24 6.73 -2.98
CA SER A 27 -5.97 5.86 -1.83
C SER A 27 -4.72 5.00 -2.00
N ASP A 28 -4.34 4.34 -0.92
CA ASP A 28 -3.31 3.30 -0.87
C ASP A 28 -1.95 3.70 -1.46
N PRO A 29 -1.34 4.83 -1.01
CA PRO A 29 -0.06 5.27 -1.55
C PRO A 29 1.08 4.31 -1.19
N GLU A 30 1.87 3.92 -2.19
CA GLU A 30 3.09 3.11 -2.04
C GLU A 30 4.31 3.89 -2.53
N TRP A 31 5.35 3.99 -1.70
CA TRP A 31 6.64 4.55 -2.09
C TRP A 31 7.38 3.62 -3.05
N VAL A 32 7.77 4.14 -4.20
CA VAL A 32 8.49 3.40 -5.24
C VAL A 32 9.69 4.17 -5.76
N LEU A 33 10.51 3.54 -6.61
CA LEU A 33 11.71 4.15 -7.21
C LEU A 33 12.65 4.78 -6.16
N ASP A 34 12.94 4.00 -5.09
CA ASP A 34 13.79 4.45 -3.98
C ASP A 34 13.35 5.79 -3.35
N GLY A 35 12.04 6.07 -3.37
CA GLY A 35 11.45 7.28 -2.81
C GLY A 35 11.26 8.43 -3.81
N ASN A 36 11.55 8.22 -5.10
CA ASN A 36 11.39 9.25 -6.12
C ASN A 36 9.98 9.32 -6.73
N ALA A 37 9.10 8.37 -6.38
CA ALA A 37 7.71 8.37 -6.83
C ALA A 37 6.78 7.68 -5.83
N LEU A 38 5.48 7.95 -5.97
CA LEU A 38 4.39 7.29 -5.26
C LEU A 38 3.45 6.64 -6.26
N LEU A 39 3.13 5.36 -6.05
CA LEU A 39 1.95 4.74 -6.67
C LEU A 39 0.73 5.05 -5.81
N PHE A 40 -0.43 5.14 -6.41
CA PHE A 40 -1.70 5.23 -5.70
C PHE A 40 -2.85 4.71 -6.57
N CYS A 41 -3.97 4.41 -5.94
CA CYS A 41 -5.20 4.00 -6.59
C CYS A 41 -6.16 5.19 -6.69
N THR A 42 -6.92 5.28 -7.78
CA THR A 42 -7.92 6.35 -7.98
C THR A 42 -9.14 5.82 -8.71
N ASP A 43 -10.31 6.40 -8.43
CA ASP A 43 -11.55 6.13 -9.16
C ASP A 43 -11.86 7.17 -10.27
N ARG A 44 -10.89 8.01 -10.60
CA ARG A 44 -11.04 9.16 -11.51
C ARG A 44 -11.54 8.77 -12.90
N TYR A 45 -11.09 7.65 -13.43
CA TYR A 45 -11.39 7.22 -14.80
C TYR A 45 -12.37 6.04 -14.86
N GLY A 46 -12.68 5.47 -13.71
CA GLY A 46 -13.54 4.31 -13.59
C GLY A 46 -15.02 4.67 -13.62
N MET A 47 -15.84 3.69 -14.00
CA MET A 47 -17.28 3.81 -13.87
C MET A 47 -17.67 3.76 -12.39
N ARG A 48 -18.43 4.75 -11.95
CA ARG A 48 -19.01 4.78 -10.60
C ARG A 48 -20.32 4.01 -10.58
N SER A 49 -20.48 3.19 -9.57
CA SER A 49 -21.74 2.54 -9.28
C SER A 49 -22.75 3.51 -8.69
N HIS A 50 -24.03 3.18 -8.78
CA HIS A 50 -25.12 3.96 -8.22
C HIS A 50 -24.94 4.15 -6.70
N ALA A 51 -25.19 5.35 -6.20
CA ALA A 51 -25.26 5.67 -4.78
C ALA A 51 -24.06 5.21 -3.94
N SER A 52 -22.83 5.52 -4.37
CA SER A 52 -21.58 5.18 -3.65
C SER A 52 -21.34 3.68 -3.39
N TRP A 53 -21.87 2.80 -4.20
CA TRP A 53 -21.62 1.36 -4.15
C TRP A 53 -20.26 0.96 -4.72
N GLY A 54 -19.32 1.89 -4.75
CA GLY A 54 -17.98 1.71 -5.26
C GLY A 54 -17.79 2.22 -6.68
N SER A 55 -16.57 2.16 -7.13
CA SER A 55 -16.15 2.59 -8.45
C SER A 55 -15.13 1.60 -9.00
N LEU A 56 -14.97 1.57 -10.32
CA LEU A 56 -13.81 0.94 -10.94
C LEU A 56 -12.61 1.86 -10.75
N GLU A 57 -11.44 1.28 -10.59
CA GLU A 57 -10.23 1.98 -10.16
C GLU A 57 -9.09 1.78 -11.13
N ASP A 58 -8.10 2.65 -11.00
CA ASP A 58 -6.88 2.70 -11.80
C ASP A 58 -5.66 2.89 -10.90
N VAL A 59 -4.51 2.39 -11.33
CA VAL A 59 -3.22 2.70 -10.72
C VAL A 59 -2.63 3.94 -11.38
N MET A 60 -2.26 4.91 -10.57
CA MET A 60 -1.56 6.12 -10.95
C MET A 60 -0.17 6.15 -10.32
N ILE A 61 0.70 6.99 -10.87
CA ILE A 61 2.01 7.30 -10.31
C ILE A 61 2.22 8.81 -10.24
N ILE A 62 2.76 9.28 -9.12
CA ILE A 62 3.25 10.65 -8.93
C ILE A 62 4.77 10.61 -8.93
N PHE A 63 5.41 11.28 -9.86
CA PHE A 63 6.87 11.47 -9.82
C PHE A 63 7.21 12.69 -8.98
N LEU A 64 7.95 12.48 -7.89
CA LEU A 64 8.26 13.51 -6.91
C LEU A 64 9.34 14.50 -7.37
N ASN A 65 10.07 14.16 -8.44
CA ASN A 65 11.03 15.06 -9.07
C ASN A 65 11.03 14.91 -10.60
N ARG A 66 11.52 15.94 -11.27
CA ARG A 66 11.54 15.99 -12.75
C ARG A 66 12.45 14.94 -13.36
N LYS A 67 13.58 14.64 -12.73
CA LYS A 67 14.51 13.64 -13.23
C LYS A 67 13.83 12.27 -13.38
N SER A 68 13.14 11.79 -12.36
CA SER A 68 12.45 10.50 -12.42
C SER A 68 11.31 10.49 -13.43
N TYR A 69 10.63 11.63 -13.62
CA TYR A 69 9.60 11.77 -14.65
C TYR A 69 10.17 11.76 -16.06
N GLU A 70 11.28 12.43 -16.29
CA GLU A 70 11.97 12.40 -17.58
C GLU A 70 12.51 10.99 -17.91
N GLU A 71 13.09 10.30 -16.93
CA GLU A 71 13.49 8.89 -17.08
C GLU A 71 12.30 7.99 -17.46
N TYR A 72 11.13 8.21 -16.85
CA TYR A 72 9.91 7.47 -17.19
C TYR A 72 9.47 7.73 -18.63
N ARG A 73 9.62 8.95 -19.15
CA ARG A 73 9.20 9.34 -20.51
C ARG A 73 10.11 8.84 -21.63
N MET A 74 11.31 8.41 -21.30
CA MET A 74 12.24 7.86 -22.30
C MET A 74 11.64 6.66 -23.02
N SER A 75 11.87 6.56 -24.32
CA SER A 75 11.64 5.33 -25.08
C SER A 75 12.48 4.18 -24.51
N LYS A 76 12.20 2.96 -24.93
CA LYS A 76 12.97 1.79 -24.48
C LYS A 76 14.44 1.94 -24.83
N GLU A 77 14.73 2.35 -26.04
CA GLU A 77 16.09 2.53 -26.57
C GLU A 77 16.84 3.64 -25.83
N GLU A 78 16.20 4.79 -25.62
CA GLU A 78 16.79 5.91 -24.86
C GLU A 78 17.10 5.50 -23.42
N TYR A 79 16.19 4.76 -22.78
CA TYR A 79 16.38 4.30 -21.42
C TYR A 79 17.53 3.28 -21.31
N GLU A 80 17.67 2.37 -22.25
CA GLU A 80 18.79 1.43 -22.28
C GLU A 80 20.14 2.17 -22.39
N ILE A 81 20.23 3.13 -23.31
CA ILE A 81 21.44 3.98 -23.45
C ILE A 81 21.72 4.77 -22.17
N TYR A 82 20.69 5.37 -21.58
CA TYR A 82 20.82 6.13 -20.34
C TYR A 82 21.35 5.25 -19.20
N LYS A 83 20.80 4.06 -19.04
CA LYS A 83 21.23 3.11 -17.98
C LYS A 83 22.66 2.59 -18.19
N GLU A 84 23.06 2.36 -19.43
CA GLU A 84 24.46 2.01 -19.75
C GLU A 84 25.43 3.13 -19.41
N ALA A 85 25.07 4.38 -19.73
CA ALA A 85 25.89 5.55 -19.39
C ALA A 85 25.97 5.75 -17.87
N GLU A 86 24.85 5.63 -17.15
CA GLU A 86 24.84 5.72 -15.68
C GLU A 86 25.70 4.63 -15.01
N LYS A 87 25.66 3.41 -15.54
CA LYS A 87 26.47 2.31 -15.04
C LYS A 87 27.96 2.58 -15.24
N LYS A 88 28.35 3.04 -16.42
CA LYS A 88 29.76 3.39 -16.71
C LYS A 88 30.25 4.52 -15.78
N ALA A 89 29.45 5.57 -15.60
CA ALA A 89 29.80 6.67 -14.73
C ALA A 89 29.98 6.21 -13.26
N LYS A 90 29.10 5.33 -12.76
CA LYS A 90 29.22 4.74 -11.41
C LYS A 90 30.46 3.85 -11.26
N GLU A 91 30.84 3.10 -12.30
CA GLU A 91 32.04 2.28 -12.30
C GLU A 91 33.33 3.13 -12.32
N GLU A 92 33.34 4.23 -13.08
CA GLU A 92 34.45 5.18 -13.11
C GLU A 92 34.61 5.89 -11.77
N GLN A 93 33.51 6.32 -11.16
CA GLN A 93 33.54 6.98 -9.86
C GLN A 93 34.03 6.02 -8.76
N LYS A 94 33.63 4.76 -8.78
CA LYS A 94 34.15 3.74 -7.85
C LYS A 94 35.65 3.52 -8.00
N LYS A 95 36.16 3.51 -9.23
CA LYS A 95 37.60 3.36 -9.48
C LYS A 95 38.38 4.57 -8.94
N GLN A 96 37.87 5.78 -9.16
CA GLN A 96 38.50 7.01 -8.63
C GLN A 96 38.47 7.02 -7.10
N ASP A 97 37.38 6.62 -6.46
CA ASP A 97 37.28 6.52 -4.99
C ASP A 97 38.24 5.45 -4.41
N GLU A 98 38.44 4.35 -5.12
CA GLU A 98 39.38 3.31 -4.72
C GLU A 98 40.84 3.71 -4.91
N GLU A 99 41.16 4.47 -5.96
CA GLU A 99 42.48 5.05 -6.18
C GLU A 99 42.81 6.14 -5.13
N ALA A 100 41.85 7.04 -4.85
CA ALA A 100 42.03 8.05 -3.80
C ALA A 100 42.25 7.43 -2.40
N LYS A 101 41.56 6.33 -2.07
CA LYS A 101 41.75 5.58 -0.82
C LYS A 101 43.08 4.81 -0.74
N LYS A 102 43.70 4.47 -1.88
CA LYS A 102 45.04 3.87 -1.92
C LYS A 102 46.11 4.90 -1.68
N ASP A 103 45.95 6.10 -2.20
CA ASP A 103 46.93 7.21 -1.99
C ASP A 103 46.90 7.70 -0.54
N GLU A 104 45.72 7.76 0.12
CA GLU A 104 45.66 8.11 1.56
C GLU A 104 46.27 7.04 2.48
N LYS A 105 46.16 5.75 2.12
CA LYS A 105 46.78 4.66 2.91
C LYS A 105 48.30 4.56 2.80
N SER A 106 48.92 5.26 1.85
CA SER A 106 50.37 5.32 1.74
C SER A 106 51.02 6.38 2.69
N ALA A 107 50.22 7.26 3.29
CA ALA A 107 50.69 8.38 4.09
C ALA A 107 50.61 8.15 5.61
N ASP A 108 49.91 7.15 6.13
CA ASP A 108 49.79 6.98 7.59
C ASP A 108 49.86 5.51 8.02
N LYS A 109 51.02 5.12 8.59
CA LYS A 109 51.16 3.91 9.39
C LYS A 109 51.11 4.28 10.86
N LYS A 110 50.00 3.99 11.56
CA LYS A 110 49.97 3.45 12.93
C LYS A 110 48.53 3.31 13.47
N ASP A 111 48.29 2.07 13.90
CA ASP A 111 47.43 1.57 15.00
C ASP A 111 46.02 2.14 15.22
N ASP A 112 44.96 1.40 15.02
CA ASP A 112 44.28 0.54 16.01
C ASP A 112 42.99 -0.08 15.46
N LYS A 113 42.72 -1.32 15.88
CA LYS A 113 41.52 -2.08 15.58
C LYS A 113 40.24 -1.42 16.03
N LYS A 114 39.27 -1.27 15.13
CA LYS A 114 37.85 -1.42 15.43
C LYS A 114 37.10 -1.89 14.19
N GLU A 115 36.56 -3.10 14.28
CA GLU A 115 35.53 -3.59 13.39
C GLU A 115 34.32 -2.65 13.47
N ALA A 116 33.99 -2.02 12.37
CA ALA A 116 32.69 -1.39 12.17
C ALA A 116 32.20 -1.68 10.76
N SER A 117 31.08 -2.35 10.73
CA SER A 117 30.22 -2.72 9.62
C SER A 117 30.38 -1.89 8.35
N LYS A 118 30.88 -2.52 7.30
CA LYS A 118 30.73 -2.09 5.91
C LYS A 118 29.34 -2.48 5.45
N ASP A 119 28.47 -1.53 5.26
CA ASP A 119 27.54 -1.41 4.14
C ASP A 119 26.57 -0.23 4.39
N SER A 120 27.08 0.97 4.26
CA SER A 120 26.22 2.13 4.03
C SER A 120 26.71 2.84 2.78
N ALA A 121 26.28 2.32 1.62
CA ALA A 121 26.21 3.20 0.45
C ALA A 121 25.39 4.43 0.89
N LYS A 122 25.97 5.63 0.82
CA LYS A 122 25.24 6.88 1.06
C LYS A 122 23.99 6.83 0.18
N LYS A 123 22.82 6.65 0.80
CA LYS A 123 21.57 6.90 0.10
C LYS A 123 21.56 8.38 -0.23
N GLU A 124 21.37 8.69 -1.50
CA GLU A 124 21.11 10.07 -1.91
C GLU A 124 19.82 10.52 -1.20
N ASP A 125 19.78 11.76 -0.74
CA ASP A 125 18.60 12.33 -0.13
C ASP A 125 17.48 12.40 -1.16
N ILE A 126 16.26 12.06 -0.74
CA ILE A 126 15.07 12.14 -1.59
C ILE A 126 14.79 13.62 -1.88
N VAL A 127 14.79 13.97 -3.15
CA VAL A 127 14.44 15.32 -3.61
C VAL A 127 12.96 15.34 -4.00
N ILE A 128 12.18 16.22 -3.37
CA ILE A 128 10.76 16.42 -3.65
C ILE A 128 10.56 17.82 -4.22
N GLU A 129 10.14 17.89 -5.47
CA GLU A 129 9.81 19.10 -6.19
C GLU A 129 8.30 19.24 -6.27
N LEU A 130 7.71 20.20 -5.58
CA LEU A 130 6.25 20.39 -5.53
C LEU A 130 5.73 21.24 -6.70
N ASP A 131 6.57 22.06 -7.31
CA ASP A 131 6.18 22.92 -8.43
C ASP A 131 5.69 22.09 -9.61
N ASN A 132 4.45 22.34 -10.06
CA ASN A 132 3.79 21.64 -11.15
C ASN A 132 3.78 20.13 -10.98
N ILE A 133 3.55 19.63 -9.76
CA ILE A 133 3.54 18.20 -9.47
C ILE A 133 2.40 17.48 -10.20
N ASP A 134 1.30 18.15 -10.46
CA ASP A 134 0.14 17.69 -11.22
C ASP A 134 0.50 17.26 -12.66
N GLU A 135 1.47 17.91 -13.29
CA GLU A 135 1.99 17.54 -14.62
C GLU A 135 2.79 16.22 -14.60
N ARG A 136 3.17 15.76 -13.40
CA ARG A 136 3.93 14.52 -13.19
C ARG A 136 3.11 13.38 -12.59
N ILE A 137 1.78 13.51 -12.65
CA ILE A 137 0.84 12.46 -12.28
C ILE A 137 0.40 11.72 -13.54
N VAL A 138 0.64 10.40 -13.59
CA VAL A 138 0.40 9.60 -14.80
C VAL A 138 -0.46 8.38 -14.48
N ARG A 139 -1.47 8.14 -15.33
CA ARG A 139 -2.23 6.89 -15.31
C ARG A 139 -1.40 5.76 -15.88
N LEU A 140 -1.28 4.65 -15.15
CA LEU A 140 -0.51 3.48 -15.59
C LEU A 140 -1.41 2.42 -16.22
N THR A 141 -2.48 2.01 -15.56
CA THR A 141 -3.38 0.96 -16.05
C THR A 141 -4.12 1.39 -17.30
N PRO A 142 -4.23 0.51 -18.32
CA PRO A 142 -4.91 0.86 -19.57
C PRO A 142 -6.44 0.86 -19.42
N TYR A 143 -6.99 0.08 -18.51
CA TYR A 143 -8.43 -0.08 -18.26
C TYR A 143 -8.71 -0.09 -16.77
N SER A 144 -9.82 0.53 -16.40
CA SER A 144 -10.32 0.53 -15.01
C SER A 144 -10.97 -0.80 -14.67
N GLY A 145 -10.87 -1.22 -13.42
CA GLY A 145 -11.48 -2.45 -12.90
C GLY A 145 -11.54 -2.45 -11.38
N THR A 146 -12.02 -3.51 -10.77
CA THR A 146 -11.97 -3.64 -9.31
C THR A 146 -10.55 -4.00 -8.88
N MET A 147 -9.83 -3.01 -8.34
CA MET A 147 -8.43 -3.15 -7.93
C MET A 147 -8.34 -3.90 -6.60
N SER A 148 -7.29 -4.72 -6.45
CA SER A 148 -7.00 -5.40 -5.18
C SER A 148 -5.60 -5.12 -4.66
N GLY A 149 -4.61 -4.98 -5.54
CA GLY A 149 -3.26 -4.67 -5.14
C GLY A 149 -2.38 -4.37 -6.35
N TYR A 150 -1.30 -3.62 -6.13
CA TYR A 150 -0.36 -3.23 -7.16
C TYR A 150 1.03 -2.98 -6.56
N THR A 151 2.04 -3.08 -7.38
CA THR A 151 3.43 -2.75 -7.00
C THR A 151 4.30 -2.63 -8.25
N LEU A 152 5.43 -1.92 -8.15
CA LEU A 152 6.46 -1.88 -9.19
C LEU A 152 7.60 -2.86 -8.91
N ASP A 153 8.27 -3.30 -9.97
CA ASP A 153 9.57 -3.95 -9.85
C ASP A 153 10.64 -2.96 -9.32
N LYS A 154 11.81 -3.48 -9.03
CA LYS A 154 12.91 -2.69 -8.47
C LYS A 154 13.38 -1.57 -9.42
N GLU A 155 13.40 -1.86 -10.69
CA GLU A 155 13.88 -0.98 -11.75
C GLU A 155 12.80 0.02 -12.22
N GLY A 156 11.56 -0.11 -11.77
CA GLY A 156 10.44 0.74 -12.19
C GLY A 156 10.04 0.52 -13.65
N THR A 157 10.29 -0.67 -14.18
CA THR A 157 9.99 -1.01 -15.58
C THR A 157 8.70 -1.81 -15.75
N SER A 158 8.26 -2.52 -14.70
CA SER A 158 7.07 -3.36 -14.73
C SER A 158 6.16 -3.07 -13.55
N LEU A 159 4.90 -2.74 -13.84
CA LEU A 159 3.83 -2.69 -12.88
C LEU A 159 3.19 -4.08 -12.78
N TYR A 160 3.12 -4.63 -11.58
CA TYR A 160 2.32 -5.80 -11.26
C TYR A 160 1.04 -5.34 -10.57
N TYR A 161 -0.12 -5.84 -11.00
CA TYR A 161 -1.37 -5.48 -10.39
C TYR A 161 -2.38 -6.62 -10.43
N ILE A 162 -3.27 -6.65 -9.45
CA ILE A 162 -4.36 -7.62 -9.32
C ILE A 162 -5.65 -6.86 -9.53
N ILE A 163 -6.37 -7.23 -10.56
CA ILE A 163 -7.59 -6.56 -10.96
C ILE A 163 -8.64 -7.56 -11.41
N SER A 164 -9.90 -7.28 -11.12
CA SER A 164 -11.04 -7.98 -11.69
C SER A 164 -11.74 -7.07 -12.69
N TYR A 165 -11.90 -7.56 -13.91
CA TYR A 165 -12.68 -6.89 -14.95
C TYR A 165 -14.11 -7.42 -15.04
N GLU A 166 -14.32 -8.70 -14.69
CA GLU A 166 -15.63 -9.35 -14.78
C GLU A 166 -15.98 -10.08 -13.48
N SER A 167 -15.35 -11.21 -13.20
CA SER A 167 -15.74 -12.08 -12.09
C SER A 167 -14.61 -12.65 -11.25
N SER A 168 -13.37 -12.59 -11.73
CA SER A 168 -12.20 -13.13 -11.02
C SER A 168 -11.07 -12.12 -10.98
N TYR A 169 -10.29 -12.19 -9.91
CA TYR A 169 -9.07 -11.40 -9.80
C TYR A 169 -7.94 -12.12 -10.52
N ASP A 170 -7.38 -11.45 -11.51
CA ASP A 170 -6.23 -11.90 -12.27
C ASP A 170 -5.02 -11.01 -11.98
N MET A 171 -3.84 -11.62 -11.95
CA MET A 171 -2.58 -10.90 -11.82
C MET A 171 -2.04 -10.55 -13.20
N TRP A 172 -1.76 -9.27 -13.40
CA TRP A 172 -1.24 -8.71 -14.64
C TRP A 172 0.16 -8.13 -14.46
N GLN A 173 0.92 -8.12 -15.53
CA GLN A 173 2.16 -7.36 -15.66
C GLN A 173 2.04 -6.39 -16.83
N LEU A 174 2.19 -5.12 -16.56
CA LEU A 174 2.32 -4.05 -17.55
C LEU A 174 3.77 -3.61 -17.62
N ASN A 175 4.40 -3.74 -18.76
CA ASN A 175 5.69 -3.12 -19.03
C ASN A 175 5.49 -1.63 -19.33
N LEU A 176 6.14 -0.77 -18.55
CA LEU A 176 5.96 0.68 -18.65
C LEU A 176 6.69 1.31 -19.83
N ARG A 177 7.61 0.58 -20.47
CA ARG A 177 8.40 1.07 -21.61
C ARG A 177 7.74 0.80 -22.96
N ASP A 178 7.34 -0.44 -23.19
CA ASP A 178 6.69 -0.86 -24.45
C ASP A 178 5.17 -0.96 -24.37
N ARG A 179 4.61 -0.69 -23.16
CA ARG A 179 3.18 -0.75 -22.89
C ARG A 179 2.53 -2.13 -23.10
N SER A 180 3.35 -3.18 -23.23
CA SER A 180 2.82 -4.55 -23.29
C SER A 180 2.18 -4.94 -21.95
N ASN A 181 0.96 -5.43 -22.03
CA ASN A 181 0.17 -5.85 -20.86
C ASN A 181 -0.22 -7.32 -21.00
N LYS A 182 0.12 -8.15 -20.02
CA LYS A 182 -0.12 -9.59 -20.07
C LYS A 182 -0.59 -10.15 -18.73
N VAL A 183 -1.44 -11.17 -18.79
CA VAL A 183 -1.84 -11.93 -17.62
C VAL A 183 -0.68 -12.84 -17.18
N ILE A 184 -0.28 -12.73 -15.93
CA ILE A 184 0.72 -13.60 -15.30
C ILE A 184 0.04 -14.81 -14.67
N GLN A 185 -1.07 -14.60 -13.97
CA GLN A 185 -1.80 -15.66 -13.29
C GLN A 185 -3.30 -15.33 -13.30
N LYS A 186 -4.11 -16.27 -13.75
CA LYS A 186 -5.58 -16.18 -13.68
C LYS A 186 -6.10 -16.72 -12.35
N GLY A 187 -7.23 -16.15 -11.90
CA GLY A 187 -7.95 -16.62 -10.72
C GLY A 187 -7.11 -16.64 -9.46
N ILE A 188 -6.23 -15.63 -9.27
CA ILE A 188 -5.31 -15.61 -8.14
C ILE A 188 -5.98 -15.26 -6.81
N GLY A 189 -7.18 -14.68 -6.87
CA GLY A 189 -7.89 -14.11 -5.74
C GLY A 189 -7.42 -12.68 -5.43
N SER A 190 -8.09 -12.05 -4.46
CA SER A 190 -7.70 -10.73 -3.96
C SER A 190 -6.48 -10.82 -3.04
N GLY A 191 -5.71 -9.75 -2.95
CA GLY A 191 -4.56 -9.66 -2.07
C GLY A 191 -3.69 -8.45 -2.36
N SER A 192 -2.69 -8.24 -1.51
CA SER A 192 -1.68 -7.18 -1.64
C SER A 192 -0.31 -7.78 -1.96
N PHE A 193 0.56 -6.94 -2.50
CA PHE A 193 1.93 -7.33 -2.79
C PHE A 193 2.89 -6.86 -1.69
N ALA A 194 3.93 -7.64 -1.48
CA ALA A 194 5.10 -7.24 -0.70
C ALA A 194 6.36 -7.76 -1.38
N TRP A 195 7.45 -7.00 -1.29
CA TRP A 195 8.76 -7.42 -1.74
C TRP A 195 9.67 -7.77 -0.57
N ASP A 196 10.59 -8.71 -0.77
CA ASP A 196 11.70 -8.88 0.17
C ASP A 196 12.62 -7.65 0.15
N LYS A 197 13.48 -7.54 1.16
CA LYS A 197 14.39 -6.38 1.32
C LYS A 197 15.28 -6.12 0.10
N LYS A 198 15.61 -7.15 -0.66
CA LYS A 198 16.43 -7.04 -1.88
C LYS A 198 15.61 -6.83 -3.16
N ARG A 199 14.28 -6.91 -3.04
CA ARG A 199 13.35 -6.91 -4.17
C ARG A 199 13.63 -8.00 -5.21
N GLU A 200 14.11 -9.16 -4.76
CA GLU A 200 14.33 -10.34 -5.59
C GLU A 200 13.11 -11.26 -5.63
N ASN A 201 12.31 -11.23 -4.57
CA ASN A 201 11.11 -12.05 -4.44
C ASN A 201 9.91 -11.18 -4.11
N MET A 202 8.85 -11.34 -4.89
CA MET A 202 7.55 -10.74 -4.66
C MET A 202 6.64 -11.74 -3.94
N PHE A 203 5.92 -11.28 -2.95
CA PHE A 203 4.94 -12.05 -2.21
C PHE A 203 3.55 -11.50 -2.48
N LEU A 204 2.62 -12.40 -2.72
CA LEU A 204 1.19 -12.10 -2.67
C LEU A 204 0.69 -12.50 -1.28
N LEU A 205 0.08 -11.55 -0.61
CA LEU A 205 -0.51 -11.70 0.72
C LEU A 205 -2.03 -11.59 0.59
N GLY A 206 -2.72 -12.66 0.94
CA GLY A 206 -4.17 -12.75 0.82
C GLY A 206 -4.69 -14.06 1.37
N GLY A 207 -5.84 -14.53 0.90
CA GLY A 207 -6.43 -15.81 1.32
C GLY A 207 -5.52 -17.02 1.07
N SER A 208 -4.63 -16.94 0.06
CA SER A 208 -3.52 -17.87 -0.16
C SER A 208 -2.24 -17.08 -0.37
N MET A 209 -1.23 -17.32 0.47
CA MET A 209 0.06 -16.66 0.31
C MET A 209 0.91 -17.35 -0.74
N ARG A 210 1.53 -16.57 -1.63
CA ARG A 210 2.36 -17.07 -2.73
C ARG A 210 3.61 -16.22 -2.88
N LYS A 211 4.70 -16.86 -3.32
CA LYS A 211 5.97 -16.22 -3.61
C LYS A 211 6.28 -16.35 -5.11
N PHE A 212 6.70 -15.25 -5.72
CA PHE A 212 7.14 -15.16 -7.11
C PHE A 212 8.60 -14.71 -7.16
N LYS A 213 9.44 -15.43 -7.85
CA LYS A 213 10.83 -15.01 -8.07
C LYS A 213 10.86 -13.95 -9.18
N GLY A 214 11.40 -12.76 -8.88
CA GLY A 214 11.47 -11.65 -9.84
C GLY A 214 10.12 -11.16 -10.37
N GLY A 215 9.02 -11.43 -9.65
CA GLY A 215 7.68 -10.99 -10.05
C GLY A 215 6.97 -11.84 -11.11
N THR A 216 7.68 -12.63 -11.92
CA THR A 216 7.10 -13.36 -13.08
C THR A 216 7.29 -14.87 -13.04
N GLY A 217 8.07 -15.38 -12.11
CA GLY A 217 8.30 -16.82 -11.95
C GLY A 217 7.03 -17.59 -11.59
N SER A 218 7.05 -18.92 -11.75
CA SER A 218 5.97 -19.78 -11.27
C SER A 218 5.77 -19.58 -9.77
N PRO A 219 4.53 -19.39 -9.31
CA PRO A 219 4.26 -19.14 -7.90
C PRO A 219 4.55 -20.37 -7.04
N THR A 220 5.21 -20.14 -5.91
CA THR A 220 5.37 -21.16 -4.86
C THR A 220 4.41 -20.82 -3.72
N SER A 221 3.55 -21.75 -3.34
CA SER A 221 2.62 -21.56 -2.21
C SER A 221 3.39 -21.51 -0.89
N ILE A 222 2.98 -20.60 -0.03
CA ILE A 222 3.50 -20.48 1.34
C ILE A 222 2.40 -20.96 2.28
N SER A 223 2.69 -22.00 3.05
CA SER A 223 1.78 -22.50 4.08
C SER A 223 2.23 -21.97 5.44
N ALA A 224 1.38 -21.18 6.07
CA ALA A 224 1.54 -20.80 7.46
C ALA A 224 0.46 -21.50 8.29
N ARG A 225 0.87 -22.18 9.34
CA ARG A 225 -0.05 -22.78 10.31
C ARG A 225 0.28 -22.21 11.67
N CYS A 226 -0.72 -21.70 12.33
CA CYS A 226 -0.62 -21.33 13.74
C CYS A 226 -1.84 -21.87 14.49
N GLU A 227 -1.64 -22.21 15.74
CA GLU A 227 -2.71 -22.54 16.67
C GLU A 227 -2.86 -21.39 17.65
N MET A 228 -4.10 -21.00 17.89
CA MET A 228 -4.44 -19.95 18.85
C MET A 228 -5.49 -20.50 19.81
N ARG A 229 -5.28 -20.30 21.10
CA ARG A 229 -6.32 -20.51 22.09
C ARG A 229 -7.24 -19.28 22.11
N LEU A 230 -8.52 -19.51 21.88
CA LEU A 230 -9.55 -18.49 21.99
C LEU A 230 -10.36 -18.74 23.26
N ASP A 231 -10.41 -17.73 24.12
CA ASP A 231 -11.40 -17.64 25.18
C ASP A 231 -12.64 -16.99 24.61
N ARG A 232 -13.65 -17.79 24.32
CA ARG A 232 -14.88 -17.33 23.64
C ARG A 232 -15.77 -16.46 24.52
N GLU A 233 -15.69 -16.59 25.84
CA GLU A 233 -16.43 -15.72 26.75
C GLU A 233 -15.79 -14.35 26.78
N ALA A 234 -14.49 -14.27 27.05
CA ALA A 234 -13.75 -13.02 27.04
C ALA A 234 -13.79 -12.32 25.65
N GLU A 235 -13.82 -13.09 24.56
CA GLU A 235 -13.97 -12.53 23.20
C GLU A 235 -15.33 -11.83 23.04
N ARG A 236 -16.42 -12.43 23.50
CA ARG A 236 -17.76 -11.83 23.43
C ARG A 236 -17.88 -10.59 24.31
N GLU A 237 -17.33 -10.63 25.52
CA GLU A 237 -17.27 -9.48 26.41
C GLU A 237 -16.52 -8.31 25.75
N TYR A 238 -15.37 -8.60 25.13
CA TYR A 238 -14.60 -7.60 24.41
C TYR A 238 -15.34 -7.04 23.18
N MET A 239 -16.00 -7.90 22.39
CA MET A 239 -16.78 -7.46 21.23
C MET A 239 -17.95 -6.57 21.67
N PHE A 240 -18.64 -6.91 22.76
CA PHE A 240 -19.72 -6.12 23.32
C PHE A 240 -19.25 -4.74 23.79
N ASP A 241 -18.15 -4.68 24.56
CA ASP A 241 -17.53 -3.42 24.98
C ASP A 241 -17.08 -2.59 23.78
N ARG A 242 -16.59 -3.24 22.73
CA ARG A 242 -16.23 -2.53 21.49
C ARG A 242 -17.45 -1.92 20.79
N ILE A 243 -18.58 -2.63 20.70
CA ILE A 243 -19.84 -2.10 20.16
C ILE A 243 -20.27 -0.89 20.98
N TYR A 244 -20.31 -0.98 22.31
CA TYR A 244 -20.64 0.14 23.18
C TYR A 244 -19.81 1.39 22.88
N ARG A 245 -18.48 1.24 22.83
CA ARG A 245 -17.58 2.37 22.58
C ARG A 245 -17.70 2.94 21.16
N GLN A 246 -17.83 2.08 20.17
CA GLN A 246 -17.92 2.55 18.77
C GLN A 246 -19.20 3.34 18.51
N GLU A 247 -20.34 2.86 18.99
CA GLU A 247 -21.60 3.59 18.85
C GLU A 247 -21.54 4.91 19.62
N LYS A 248 -21.05 4.89 20.86
CA LYS A 248 -20.92 6.13 21.66
C LYS A 248 -20.06 7.20 21.00
N GLU A 249 -18.99 6.80 20.28
CA GLU A 249 -18.04 7.73 19.64
C GLU A 249 -18.45 8.15 18.22
N ARG A 250 -19.09 7.26 17.47
CA ARG A 250 -19.28 7.43 16.02
C ARG A 250 -20.73 7.61 15.59
N PHE A 251 -21.69 7.40 16.48
CA PHE A 251 -23.07 7.61 16.12
C PHE A 251 -23.29 9.04 15.62
N TYR A 252 -23.97 9.18 14.50
CA TYR A 252 -24.06 10.45 13.76
C TYR A 252 -24.78 11.55 14.55
N HIS A 253 -25.67 11.20 15.50
CA HIS A 253 -26.39 12.12 16.35
C HIS A 253 -25.86 12.08 17.78
N LYS A 254 -25.39 13.20 18.31
CA LYS A 254 -24.67 13.26 19.60
C LYS A 254 -25.47 12.81 20.82
N ASP A 255 -26.79 13.02 20.80
CA ASP A 255 -27.69 12.59 21.88
C ASP A 255 -28.25 11.18 21.69
N MET A 256 -27.78 10.46 20.67
CA MET A 256 -28.17 9.08 20.34
C MET A 256 -29.71 8.94 20.24
N HIS A 257 -30.41 9.89 19.63
CA HIS A 257 -31.87 9.99 19.52
C HIS A 257 -32.59 10.01 20.89
N GLY A 258 -31.94 10.51 21.91
CA GLY A 258 -32.47 10.54 23.29
C GLY A 258 -32.39 9.21 24.01
N VAL A 259 -31.75 8.20 23.43
CA VAL A 259 -31.52 6.89 24.05
C VAL A 259 -30.41 7.00 25.09
N ASN A 260 -30.68 6.52 26.32
CA ASN A 260 -29.63 6.34 27.30
C ASN A 260 -28.81 5.08 26.98
N TRP A 261 -27.82 5.28 26.09
CA TRP A 261 -27.02 4.18 25.54
C TRP A 261 -26.27 3.37 26.60
N GLU A 262 -25.78 4.03 27.62
CA GLU A 262 -25.11 3.37 28.76
C GLU A 262 -26.05 2.44 29.49
N ALA A 263 -27.23 2.92 29.89
CA ALA A 263 -28.23 2.10 30.55
C ALA A 263 -28.75 0.94 29.69
N MET A 264 -28.85 1.14 28.36
CA MET A 264 -29.20 0.06 27.44
C MET A 264 -28.11 -1.01 27.40
N CYS A 265 -26.86 -0.63 27.23
CA CYS A 265 -25.76 -1.57 27.25
C CYS A 265 -25.65 -2.34 28.57
N ASP A 266 -25.81 -1.67 29.74
CA ASP A 266 -25.83 -2.33 31.02
C ASP A 266 -26.98 -3.37 31.13
N ASN A 267 -28.12 -3.07 30.57
CA ASN A 267 -29.27 -3.96 30.50
C ASN A 267 -28.98 -5.22 29.67
N TYR A 268 -28.33 -5.09 28.54
CA TYR A 268 -28.01 -6.22 27.68
C TYR A 268 -26.76 -6.98 28.16
N ALA A 269 -25.79 -6.32 28.78
CA ALA A 269 -24.56 -6.96 29.29
C ALA A 269 -24.83 -8.12 30.24
N ARG A 270 -25.93 -8.09 31.00
CA ARG A 270 -26.31 -9.17 31.95
C ARG A 270 -26.63 -10.49 31.25
N PHE A 271 -26.90 -10.50 29.95
CA PHE A 271 -27.14 -11.70 29.17
C PHE A 271 -25.86 -12.39 28.70
N LEU A 272 -24.73 -11.67 28.62
CA LEU A 272 -23.46 -12.21 28.17
C LEU A 272 -23.03 -13.52 28.81
N PRO A 273 -23.11 -13.67 30.14
CA PRO A 273 -22.73 -14.94 30.82
C PRO A 273 -23.59 -16.15 30.40
N HIS A 274 -24.76 -15.91 29.79
CA HIS A 274 -25.70 -16.94 29.40
C HIS A 274 -25.58 -17.30 27.88
N ILE A 275 -24.78 -16.55 27.14
CA ILE A 275 -24.57 -16.73 25.71
C ILE A 275 -23.35 -17.59 25.45
N ASN A 276 -23.53 -18.75 24.82
CA ASN A 276 -22.46 -19.71 24.57
C ASN A 276 -22.10 -19.89 23.11
N ASN A 277 -22.79 -19.19 22.19
CA ASN A 277 -22.57 -19.27 20.75
C ASN A 277 -22.67 -17.88 20.07
N ASN A 278 -22.14 -17.79 18.86
CA ASN A 278 -22.11 -16.50 18.13
C ASN A 278 -23.46 -16.12 17.53
N PHE A 279 -24.37 -17.06 17.33
CA PHE A 279 -25.70 -16.77 16.81
C PHE A 279 -26.52 -15.96 17.81
N ASP A 280 -26.66 -16.47 19.03
CA ASP A 280 -27.36 -15.78 20.13
C ASP A 280 -26.68 -14.43 20.46
N PHE A 281 -25.34 -14.38 20.35
CA PHE A 281 -24.61 -13.11 20.53
C PHE A 281 -24.99 -12.08 19.46
N ALA A 282 -25.05 -12.51 18.20
CA ALA A 282 -25.43 -11.62 17.09
C ALA A 282 -26.90 -11.16 17.22
N GLU A 283 -27.78 -12.04 17.64
CA GLU A 283 -29.20 -11.70 17.86
C GLU A 283 -29.35 -10.68 18.99
N MET A 284 -28.73 -10.91 20.15
CA MET A 284 -28.73 -9.98 21.27
C MET A 284 -28.14 -8.60 20.88
N THR A 285 -27.03 -8.58 20.14
CA THR A 285 -26.42 -7.32 19.71
C THR A 285 -27.26 -6.60 18.66
N SER A 286 -27.95 -7.31 17.80
CA SER A 286 -28.91 -6.74 16.84
C SER A 286 -30.09 -6.09 17.54
N GLU A 287 -30.64 -6.71 18.58
CA GLU A 287 -31.69 -6.11 19.40
C GLU A 287 -31.20 -4.86 20.11
N LEU A 288 -30.01 -4.90 20.73
CA LEU A 288 -29.39 -3.73 21.37
C LEU A 288 -29.23 -2.56 20.39
N LEU A 289 -28.69 -2.83 19.21
CA LEU A 289 -28.50 -1.79 18.19
C LEU A 289 -29.85 -1.25 17.65
N GLY A 290 -30.88 -2.11 17.62
CA GLY A 290 -32.26 -1.72 17.28
C GLY A 290 -32.84 -0.65 18.19
N GLU A 291 -32.39 -0.54 19.47
CA GLU A 291 -32.84 0.49 20.40
C GLU A 291 -32.48 1.92 19.94
N LEU A 292 -31.45 2.07 19.10
CA LEU A 292 -31.06 3.35 18.50
C LEU A 292 -32.04 3.83 17.42
N ASN A 293 -32.95 2.96 16.96
CA ASN A 293 -34.00 3.26 15.98
C ASN A 293 -33.47 3.92 14.69
N VAL A 294 -32.45 3.34 14.11
CA VAL A 294 -31.86 3.79 12.86
C VAL A 294 -31.63 2.64 11.89
N SER A 295 -31.58 2.96 10.60
CA SER A 295 -31.59 1.99 9.51
C SER A 295 -30.30 1.18 9.38
N HIS A 296 -29.16 1.71 9.80
CA HIS A 296 -27.84 1.09 9.67
C HIS A 296 -26.98 1.46 10.88
N THR A 297 -26.77 0.50 11.74
CA THR A 297 -25.89 0.56 12.92
C THR A 297 -24.83 -0.51 12.86
#